data_1e88d75e4d976113393bf4b5b0a7a71d
#
_entry.id   1e88d75e4d976113393bf4b5b0a7a71d
#
_cell.length_a   1.000
_cell.length_b   1.000
_cell.length_c   1.000
_cell.angle_alpha   90.00
_cell.angle_beta   90.00
_cell.angle_gamma   90.00
#
_symmetry.space_group_name_H-M   'P 1'
#
loop_
_entity.id
_entity.type
_entity.pdbx_description
1 polymer ?
#
loop_
_entity_poly.entity_id
_entity_poly.type
_entity_poly.pdbx_seq_one_letter_code
_entity_poly.pdbx_strand_id
1 'polypeptide(L)'
;MDRPKISDDNGMHLFKYSVKQDPEIKKYFIISKDSQDYSKIKEIGNVLAFQSLKHRYLTLFAEHIIASHPENSVIYPFWNSFPYYAGLLKSSTTFLQHGIIKDDISTWLNKSEMNLSLFLTSAHKEYDSVFQHHYNYDENVVKLLGMPRFDNLKTEVGKKQILIMPSWRHHLKDKTSEEIIQSELFKRFNSLINNTEFIEMAKENNYEIIFKPHPHIYKFIDLFDTNDYVKIESEESKYQNLFNSGSLLITDYSSVAFDFAYLKKPVIYYQYKNDYHFDVETGYFKYETMGFGEVCRNEDELVNVISGYIENDCKMEDEFIKRVNEFFRFTDRNNCKRVYEAIKEIPTKD
;
A
#
# COMPACT_ATOMS: atom_id res chain seq x y z
N MET A 1 -14.67 1.96 -2.33
CA MET A 1 -13.89 1.91 -3.58
C MET A 1 -12.40 1.99 -3.29
N ASP A 2 -11.60 1.49 -4.19
CA ASP A 2 -10.15 1.74 -4.22
C ASP A 2 -9.87 2.85 -5.26
N ARG A 3 -8.88 2.67 -6.14
CA ARG A 3 -8.70 3.59 -7.28
C ARG A 3 -9.69 3.27 -8.41
N PRO A 4 -10.00 4.23 -9.31
CA PRO A 4 -10.98 3.99 -10.37
C PRO A 4 -10.72 2.80 -11.29
N LYS A 5 -9.47 2.41 -11.49
CA LYS A 5 -9.09 1.31 -12.41
C LYS A 5 -8.64 0.03 -11.72
N ILE A 6 -8.39 0.05 -10.40
CA ILE A 6 -7.79 -1.06 -9.65
C ILE A 6 -8.64 -1.37 -8.43
N SER A 7 -8.85 -2.65 -8.15
CA SER A 7 -9.55 -3.18 -6.98
C SER A 7 -8.68 -4.19 -6.24
N ASP A 8 -7.70 -3.69 -5.52
CA ASP A 8 -6.70 -4.53 -4.83
C ASP A 8 -6.32 -3.99 -3.45
N ASP A 9 -7.16 -3.12 -2.89
CA ASP A 9 -6.87 -2.42 -1.65
C ASP A 9 -7.99 -2.63 -0.61
N ASN A 10 -7.92 -1.95 0.50
CA ASN A 10 -8.79 -2.07 1.66
C ASN A 10 -10.29 -1.99 1.32
N GLY A 11 -10.66 -1.12 0.37
CA GLY A 11 -12.06 -0.95 -0.06
C GLY A 11 -12.64 -2.21 -0.67
N MET A 12 -11.88 -2.95 -1.48
CA MET A 12 -12.31 -4.21 -2.07
C MET A 12 -12.52 -5.29 -1.02
N HIS A 13 -11.56 -5.43 -0.08
CA HIS A 13 -11.65 -6.43 0.97
C HIS A 13 -12.85 -6.18 1.90
N LEU A 14 -13.05 -4.91 2.30
CA LEU A 14 -14.19 -4.51 3.12
C LEU A 14 -15.52 -4.68 2.39
N PHE A 15 -15.59 -4.35 1.08
CA PHE A 15 -16.78 -4.57 0.27
C PHE A 15 -17.17 -6.04 0.23
N LYS A 16 -16.23 -6.92 -0.08
CA LYS A 16 -16.45 -8.38 -0.10
C LYS A 16 -16.93 -8.92 1.24
N TYR A 17 -16.38 -8.41 2.34
CA TYR A 17 -16.82 -8.75 3.69
C TYR A 17 -18.25 -8.25 3.93
N SER A 18 -18.50 -6.97 3.73
CA SER A 18 -19.77 -6.30 4.07
C SER A 18 -20.99 -6.85 3.29
N VAL A 19 -20.80 -7.22 2.02
CA VAL A 19 -21.87 -7.84 1.20
C VAL A 19 -22.34 -9.16 1.79
N LYS A 20 -21.42 -9.92 2.40
CA LYS A 20 -21.74 -11.21 3.03
C LYS A 20 -22.41 -11.05 4.41
N GLN A 21 -22.06 -9.98 5.15
CA GLN A 21 -22.56 -9.78 6.51
C GLN A 21 -24.00 -9.24 6.51
N ASP A 22 -24.28 -8.22 5.75
CA ASP A 22 -25.59 -7.56 5.71
C ASP A 22 -26.07 -7.44 4.24
N PRO A 23 -26.55 -8.53 3.62
CA PRO A 23 -26.92 -8.54 2.20
C PRO A 23 -28.12 -7.64 1.87
N GLU A 24 -28.96 -7.30 2.85
CA GLU A 24 -30.12 -6.39 2.73
C GLU A 24 -29.71 -4.92 2.55
N ILE A 25 -28.53 -4.52 3.04
CA ILE A 25 -28.04 -3.14 2.87
C ILE A 25 -27.49 -2.98 1.45
N LYS A 26 -27.98 -1.99 0.72
CA LYS A 26 -27.52 -1.69 -0.63
C LYS A 26 -26.11 -1.11 -0.61
N LYS A 27 -25.16 -1.87 -1.10
CA LYS A 27 -23.75 -1.49 -1.21
C LYS A 27 -23.34 -1.53 -2.67
N TYR A 28 -22.49 -0.59 -3.07
CA TYR A 28 -21.98 -0.50 -4.43
C TYR A 28 -20.46 -0.34 -4.41
N PHE A 29 -19.77 -1.15 -5.19
CA PHE A 29 -18.35 -0.89 -5.47
C PHE A 29 -18.23 -0.01 -6.71
N ILE A 30 -17.44 1.05 -6.60
CA ILE A 30 -17.28 2.03 -7.69
C ILE A 30 -15.96 1.72 -8.39
N ILE A 31 -16.01 1.48 -9.70
CA ILE A 31 -14.86 1.18 -10.55
C ILE A 31 -15.14 1.55 -12.00
N SER A 32 -14.13 1.86 -12.78
CA SER A 32 -14.25 2.16 -14.22
C SER A 32 -14.68 0.92 -15.02
N LYS A 33 -15.49 1.13 -16.06
CA LYS A 33 -15.94 0.03 -16.93
C LYS A 33 -14.80 -0.65 -17.69
N ASP A 34 -13.74 0.08 -17.98
CA ASP A 34 -12.54 -0.39 -18.66
C ASP A 34 -11.53 -1.09 -17.73
N SER A 35 -11.83 -1.19 -16.44
CA SER A 35 -11.02 -1.95 -15.50
C SER A 35 -11.13 -3.45 -15.76
N GLN A 36 -10.00 -4.15 -15.75
CA GLN A 36 -9.94 -5.62 -15.83
C GLN A 36 -10.65 -6.32 -14.67
N ASP A 37 -10.79 -5.64 -13.53
CA ASP A 37 -11.47 -6.17 -12.34
C ASP A 37 -13.00 -5.98 -12.37
N TYR A 38 -13.55 -5.19 -13.34
CA TYR A 38 -14.98 -4.84 -13.36
C TYR A 38 -15.90 -6.07 -13.29
N SER A 39 -15.65 -7.08 -14.12
CA SER A 39 -16.45 -8.31 -14.17
C SER A 39 -16.34 -9.13 -12.88
N LYS A 40 -15.14 -9.26 -12.34
CA LYS A 40 -14.88 -10.01 -11.08
C LYS A 40 -15.61 -9.40 -9.89
N ILE A 41 -15.64 -8.06 -9.81
CA ILE A 41 -16.34 -7.38 -8.70
C ILE A 41 -17.85 -7.54 -8.85
N LYS A 42 -18.37 -7.53 -10.08
CA LYS A 42 -19.80 -7.74 -10.35
C LYS A 42 -20.31 -9.11 -9.87
N GLU A 43 -19.44 -10.12 -9.81
CA GLU A 43 -19.77 -11.43 -9.24
C GLU A 43 -19.89 -11.39 -7.70
N ILE A 44 -19.25 -10.39 -7.05
CA ILE A 44 -19.28 -10.24 -5.61
C ILE A 44 -20.49 -9.45 -5.15
N GLY A 45 -20.88 -8.41 -5.90
CA GLY A 45 -21.99 -7.52 -5.53
C GLY A 45 -22.25 -6.42 -6.55
N ASN A 46 -23.02 -5.41 -6.14
CA ASN A 46 -23.41 -4.35 -7.05
C ASN A 46 -22.21 -3.46 -7.42
N VAL A 47 -22.11 -3.10 -8.70
CA VAL A 47 -21.05 -2.23 -9.23
C VAL A 47 -21.66 -0.97 -9.82
N LEU A 48 -21.00 0.15 -9.61
CA LEU A 48 -21.24 1.42 -10.30
C LEU A 48 -20.03 1.77 -11.16
N ALA A 49 -20.32 2.08 -12.42
CA ALA A 49 -19.28 2.61 -13.29
C ALA A 49 -18.87 4.01 -12.83
N PHE A 50 -17.58 4.20 -12.59
CA PHE A 50 -17.01 5.48 -12.18
C PHE A 50 -17.44 6.60 -13.14
N GLN A 51 -17.81 7.77 -12.61
CA GLN A 51 -18.32 8.95 -13.33
C GLN A 51 -19.62 8.77 -14.13
N SER A 52 -20.29 7.61 -14.07
CA SER A 52 -21.60 7.44 -14.70
C SER A 52 -22.68 8.33 -14.07
N LEU A 53 -23.77 8.58 -14.79
CA LEU A 53 -24.93 9.33 -14.26
C LEU A 53 -25.49 8.65 -13.00
N LYS A 54 -25.54 7.32 -12.99
CA LYS A 54 -25.99 6.55 -11.82
C LYS A 54 -25.05 6.75 -10.62
N HIS A 55 -23.74 6.79 -10.85
CA HIS A 55 -22.76 7.08 -9.79
C HIS A 55 -23.00 8.49 -9.24
N ARG A 56 -23.11 9.50 -10.10
CA ARG A 56 -23.38 10.89 -9.69
C ARG A 56 -24.65 11.01 -8.86
N TYR A 57 -25.75 10.39 -9.33
CA TYR A 57 -27.03 10.40 -8.62
C TYR A 57 -26.93 9.72 -7.25
N LEU A 58 -26.39 8.49 -7.18
CA LEU A 58 -26.34 7.74 -5.91
C LEU A 58 -25.37 8.36 -4.91
N THR A 59 -24.31 9.06 -5.34
CA THR A 59 -23.40 9.78 -4.44
C THR A 59 -24.12 10.86 -3.63
N LEU A 60 -25.14 11.53 -4.21
CA LEU A 60 -25.91 12.57 -3.51
C LEU A 60 -26.79 12.01 -2.38
N PHE A 61 -27.15 10.72 -2.45
CA PHE A 61 -28.02 10.05 -1.46
C PHE A 61 -27.31 8.97 -0.66
N ALA A 62 -25.99 8.88 -0.79
CA ALA A 62 -25.20 7.91 -0.03
C ALA A 62 -25.14 8.31 1.46
N GLU A 63 -25.39 7.38 2.35
CA GLU A 63 -25.15 7.55 3.79
C GLU A 63 -23.66 7.51 4.11
N HIS A 64 -22.94 6.57 3.47
CA HIS A 64 -21.50 6.37 3.67
C HIS A 64 -20.76 6.31 2.34
N ILE A 65 -19.66 7.05 2.26
CA ILE A 65 -18.66 6.93 1.20
C ILE A 65 -17.38 6.35 1.84
N ILE A 66 -16.96 5.19 1.33
CA ILE A 66 -15.86 4.42 1.91
C ILE A 66 -14.79 4.24 0.84
N ALA A 67 -13.58 4.69 1.10
CA ALA A 67 -12.51 4.67 0.12
C ALA A 67 -11.13 4.38 0.74
N SER A 68 -10.28 3.69 -0.01
CA SER A 68 -8.88 3.49 0.33
C SER A 68 -8.02 4.72 0.06
N HIS A 69 -8.53 5.65 -0.75
CA HIS A 69 -7.89 6.92 -1.10
C HIS A 69 -8.86 8.07 -0.82
N PRO A 70 -8.46 9.10 -0.05
CA PRO A 70 -9.38 10.13 0.41
C PRO A 70 -9.53 11.31 -0.55
N GLU A 71 -8.75 11.37 -1.63
CA GLU A 71 -8.74 12.50 -2.56
C GLU A 71 -10.10 12.69 -3.24
N ASN A 72 -10.58 13.92 -3.28
CA ASN A 72 -11.86 14.28 -3.89
C ASN A 72 -12.00 13.77 -5.34
N SER A 73 -10.91 13.75 -6.10
CA SER A 73 -10.87 13.22 -7.48
C SER A 73 -11.13 11.72 -7.57
N VAL A 74 -10.85 10.97 -6.50
CA VAL A 74 -11.13 9.54 -6.38
C VAL A 74 -12.55 9.31 -5.87
N ILE A 75 -12.94 10.02 -4.81
CA ILE A 75 -14.20 9.80 -4.09
C ILE A 75 -15.42 10.29 -4.90
N TYR A 76 -15.33 11.48 -5.52
CA TYR A 76 -16.48 12.16 -6.09
C TYR A 76 -16.48 12.14 -7.62
N PRO A 77 -17.59 11.72 -8.25
CA PRO A 77 -17.71 11.68 -9.73
C PRO A 77 -17.80 13.07 -10.38
N PHE A 78 -17.92 14.13 -9.58
CA PHE A 78 -17.99 15.53 -9.98
C PHE A 78 -16.96 16.41 -9.26
N TRP A 79 -15.79 15.86 -8.99
CA TRP A 79 -14.77 16.53 -8.16
C TRP A 79 -14.37 17.94 -8.67
N ASN A 80 -14.38 18.18 -9.98
CA ASN A 80 -14.14 19.52 -10.57
C ASN A 80 -15.18 20.57 -10.14
N SER A 81 -16.37 20.11 -9.76
CA SER A 81 -17.49 20.97 -9.32
C SER A 81 -17.79 20.76 -7.82
N PHE A 82 -16.92 20.05 -7.11
CA PHE A 82 -17.14 19.67 -5.72
C PHE A 82 -17.55 20.83 -4.80
N PRO A 83 -16.96 22.04 -4.88
CA PRO A 83 -17.36 23.17 -4.03
C PRO A 83 -18.85 23.55 -4.13
N TYR A 84 -19.48 23.32 -5.29
CA TYR A 84 -20.89 23.61 -5.49
C TYR A 84 -21.83 22.56 -4.89
N TYR A 85 -21.34 21.34 -4.66
CA TYR A 85 -22.11 20.20 -4.16
C TYR A 85 -21.78 19.84 -2.70
N ALA A 86 -20.67 20.32 -2.17
CA ALA A 86 -20.21 19.92 -0.83
C ALA A 86 -21.27 20.11 0.25
N GLY A 87 -22.02 21.21 0.22
CA GLY A 87 -23.12 21.47 1.17
C GLY A 87 -24.38 20.62 0.99
N LEU A 88 -24.50 19.89 -0.13
CA LEU A 88 -25.61 18.99 -0.39
C LEU A 88 -25.32 17.54 0.01
N LEU A 89 -24.05 17.22 0.29
CA LEU A 89 -23.63 15.87 0.63
C LEU A 89 -23.83 15.62 2.13
N LYS A 90 -24.75 14.73 2.44
CA LYS A 90 -25.02 14.27 3.82
C LYS A 90 -24.22 13.03 4.19
N SER A 91 -23.47 12.46 3.24
CA SER A 91 -22.68 11.25 3.47
C SER A 91 -21.57 11.47 4.50
N SER A 92 -21.34 10.48 5.33
CA SER A 92 -20.10 10.34 6.09
C SER A 92 -18.99 9.75 5.21
N THR A 93 -17.76 10.20 5.38
CA THR A 93 -16.60 9.74 4.60
C THR A 93 -15.66 8.94 5.47
N THR A 94 -15.39 7.71 5.06
CA THR A 94 -14.43 6.81 5.71
C THR A 94 -13.18 6.64 4.84
N PHE A 95 -12.04 6.96 5.41
CA PHE A 95 -10.73 6.71 4.83
C PHE A 95 -10.14 5.42 5.39
N LEU A 96 -10.02 4.40 4.55
CA LEU A 96 -9.53 3.07 4.93
C LEU A 96 -8.00 2.93 4.87
N GLN A 97 -7.28 3.98 4.47
CA GLN A 97 -5.86 3.93 4.14
C GLN A 97 -5.55 3.07 2.89
N HIS A 98 -4.41 3.31 2.29
CA HIS A 98 -3.82 2.49 1.22
C HIS A 98 -2.40 1.99 1.58
N GLY A 99 -1.89 2.36 2.73
CA GLY A 99 -0.61 1.98 3.32
C GLY A 99 -0.47 2.63 4.70
N ILE A 100 0.34 2.05 5.57
CA ILE A 100 0.63 2.66 6.87
C ILE A 100 1.34 4.00 6.64
N ILE A 101 0.82 5.05 7.25
CA ILE A 101 1.41 6.38 7.23
C ILE A 101 2.58 6.37 8.23
N LYS A 102 3.79 6.48 7.70
CA LYS A 102 5.02 6.53 8.49
C LYS A 102 5.62 7.94 8.57
N ASP A 103 5.27 8.80 7.62
CA ASP A 103 5.78 10.16 7.45
C ASP A 103 4.69 11.18 7.77
N ASP A 104 5.07 12.42 8.06
CA ASP A 104 4.09 13.50 8.26
C ASP A 104 3.53 13.96 6.90
N ILE A 105 2.26 13.68 6.66
CA ILE A 105 1.51 14.10 5.47
C ILE A 105 0.34 15.02 5.82
N SER A 106 0.38 15.64 6.99
CA SER A 106 -0.67 16.55 7.49
C SER A 106 -0.89 17.77 6.60
N THR A 107 0.08 18.12 5.75
CA THR A 107 -0.04 19.24 4.80
C THR A 107 -1.24 19.12 3.86
N TRP A 108 -1.64 17.90 3.52
CA TRP A 108 -2.78 17.65 2.64
C TRP A 108 -3.84 16.70 3.25
N LEU A 109 -3.46 15.85 4.23
CA LEU A 109 -4.37 14.93 4.90
C LEU A 109 -4.77 15.47 6.28
N ASN A 110 -5.28 16.68 6.34
CA ASN A 110 -5.79 17.30 7.57
C ASN A 110 -7.30 17.52 7.48
N LYS A 111 -7.93 17.79 8.64
CA LYS A 111 -9.39 17.93 8.77
C LYS A 111 -9.97 19.04 7.89
N SER A 112 -9.21 20.12 7.62
CA SER A 112 -9.69 21.21 6.78
C SER A 112 -9.72 20.85 5.29
N GLU A 113 -8.78 20.01 4.84
CA GLU A 113 -8.72 19.54 3.46
C GLU A 113 -9.63 18.32 3.23
N MET A 114 -9.67 17.41 4.22
CA MET A 114 -10.37 16.13 4.13
C MET A 114 -11.31 15.96 5.34
N ASN A 115 -12.59 16.30 5.17
CA ASN A 115 -13.58 16.18 6.23
C ASN A 115 -14.02 14.72 6.44
N LEU A 116 -13.18 13.93 7.11
CA LEU A 116 -13.40 12.52 7.38
C LEU A 116 -14.28 12.30 8.62
N SER A 117 -15.14 11.29 8.55
CA SER A 117 -15.93 10.78 9.68
C SER A 117 -15.27 9.59 10.36
N LEU A 118 -14.42 8.85 9.63
CA LEU A 118 -13.58 7.79 10.14
C LEU A 118 -12.24 7.78 9.39
N PHE A 119 -11.16 7.85 10.14
CA PHE A 119 -9.78 7.75 9.67
C PHE A 119 -9.15 6.51 10.30
N LEU A 120 -8.85 5.51 9.48
CA LEU A 120 -8.32 4.23 9.91
C LEU A 120 -6.82 4.31 10.18
N THR A 121 -6.35 3.66 11.26
CA THR A 121 -4.94 3.39 11.54
C THR A 121 -4.74 1.92 11.91
N SER A 122 -3.51 1.41 11.80
CA SER A 122 -3.17 0.00 12.00
C SER A 122 -2.12 -0.26 13.06
N ALA A 123 -1.35 0.76 13.42
CA ALA A 123 -0.27 0.69 14.39
C ALA A 123 -0.42 1.77 15.46
N HIS A 124 0.05 1.49 16.70
CA HIS A 124 -0.04 2.45 17.80
C HIS A 124 0.68 3.76 17.48
N LYS A 125 1.91 3.69 16.98
CA LYS A 125 2.70 4.89 16.65
C LYS A 125 2.13 5.66 15.45
N GLU A 126 1.49 4.99 14.51
CA GLU A 126 0.73 5.65 13.44
C GLU A 126 -0.45 6.44 14.02
N TYR A 127 -1.23 5.81 14.91
CA TYR A 127 -2.33 6.47 15.61
C TYR A 127 -1.86 7.70 16.39
N ASP A 128 -0.81 7.54 17.19
CA ASP A 128 -0.25 8.62 18.01
C ASP A 128 0.28 9.77 17.14
N SER A 129 0.89 9.47 15.99
CA SER A 129 1.47 10.46 15.08
C SER A 129 0.42 11.39 14.49
N VAL A 130 -0.81 10.92 14.29
CA VAL A 130 -1.91 11.77 13.79
C VAL A 130 -2.23 12.90 14.78
N PHE A 131 -2.02 12.68 16.09
CA PHE A 131 -2.27 13.70 17.12
C PHE A 131 -1.02 14.53 17.47
N GLN A 132 0.17 14.07 17.09
CA GLN A 132 1.43 14.80 17.26
C GLN A 132 1.69 15.82 16.15
N HIS A 133 1.06 15.64 14.99
CA HIS A 133 1.19 16.50 13.82
C HIS A 133 -0.10 17.29 13.54
N HIS A 134 -0.09 18.16 12.56
CA HIS A 134 -1.18 19.10 12.26
C HIS A 134 -2.34 18.51 11.46
N TYR A 135 -2.71 17.25 11.72
CA TYR A 135 -3.88 16.61 11.08
C TYR A 135 -5.21 17.18 11.59
N ASN A 136 -5.25 17.62 12.84
CA ASN A 136 -6.40 18.28 13.48
C ASN A 136 -7.70 17.46 13.51
N TYR A 137 -7.62 16.13 13.45
CA TYR A 137 -8.77 15.27 13.65
C TYR A 137 -9.05 15.04 15.13
N ASP A 138 -10.33 14.86 15.48
CA ASP A 138 -10.76 14.50 16.81
C ASP A 138 -10.53 12.99 17.09
N GLU A 139 -10.37 12.59 18.35
CA GLU A 139 -10.13 11.20 18.74
C GLU A 139 -11.29 10.24 18.36
N ASN A 140 -12.51 10.75 18.22
CA ASN A 140 -13.65 9.96 17.77
C ASN A 140 -13.59 9.63 16.27
N VAL A 141 -12.81 10.37 15.47
CA VAL A 141 -12.64 10.18 14.03
C VAL A 141 -11.52 9.19 13.73
N VAL A 142 -10.39 9.32 14.43
CA VAL A 142 -9.23 8.44 14.20
C VAL A 142 -9.42 7.16 15.02
N LYS A 143 -9.34 6.00 14.34
CA LYS A 143 -9.56 4.70 15.01
C LYS A 143 -8.47 3.70 14.64
N LEU A 144 -7.93 3.05 15.66
CA LEU A 144 -6.94 1.98 15.55
C LEU A 144 -7.65 0.63 15.33
N LEU A 145 -7.89 0.24 14.07
CA LEU A 145 -8.74 -0.91 13.72
C LEU A 145 -8.03 -1.97 12.86
N GLY A 146 -6.87 -1.64 12.28
CA GLY A 146 -6.15 -2.47 11.32
C GLY A 146 -6.72 -2.38 9.90
N MET A 147 -5.93 -2.74 8.90
CA MET A 147 -6.32 -2.63 7.49
C MET A 147 -7.12 -3.83 7.00
N PRO A 148 -8.28 -3.64 6.34
CA PRO A 148 -9.10 -4.72 5.80
C PRO A 148 -8.36 -5.74 4.94
N ARG A 149 -7.40 -5.30 4.09
CA ARG A 149 -6.63 -6.20 3.21
C ARG A 149 -5.74 -7.18 3.97
N PHE A 150 -5.34 -6.86 5.20
CA PHE A 150 -4.51 -7.74 6.02
C PHE A 150 -5.20 -9.07 6.37
N ASP A 151 -6.54 -9.11 6.37
CA ASP A 151 -7.29 -10.34 6.63
C ASP A 151 -7.05 -11.44 5.57
N ASN A 152 -6.65 -11.05 4.37
CA ASN A 152 -6.40 -11.96 3.25
C ASN A 152 -4.90 -12.17 2.95
N LEU A 153 -4.02 -11.52 3.70
CA LEU A 153 -2.59 -11.82 3.61
C LEU A 153 -2.31 -13.21 4.18
N LYS A 154 -1.58 -14.03 3.43
CA LYS A 154 -1.21 -15.40 3.81
C LYS A 154 0.16 -15.76 3.26
N THR A 155 0.85 -16.65 3.92
CA THR A 155 2.09 -17.22 3.39
C THR A 155 1.75 -18.42 2.52
N GLU A 156 2.17 -18.41 1.26
CA GLU A 156 2.11 -19.56 0.36
C GLU A 156 3.34 -20.44 0.59
N VAL A 157 3.10 -21.67 0.98
CA VAL A 157 4.18 -22.64 1.26
C VAL A 157 4.80 -23.12 -0.05
N GLY A 158 6.12 -23.27 -0.06
CA GLY A 158 6.88 -23.84 -1.19
C GLY A 158 7.22 -22.84 -2.30
N LYS A 159 6.83 -21.59 -2.20
CA LYS A 159 7.28 -20.52 -3.10
C LYS A 159 8.62 -19.97 -2.60
N LYS A 160 9.59 -19.88 -3.51
CA LYS A 160 10.91 -19.30 -3.27
C LYS A 160 11.08 -18.08 -4.18
N GLN A 161 10.61 -16.92 -3.74
CA GLN A 161 10.64 -15.68 -4.53
C GLN A 161 11.24 -14.54 -3.72
N ILE A 162 12.22 -13.86 -4.31
CA ILE A 162 12.81 -12.62 -3.79
C ILE A 162 12.18 -11.45 -4.56
N LEU A 163 11.48 -10.59 -3.84
CA LEU A 163 10.81 -9.42 -4.39
C LEU A 163 11.72 -8.19 -4.29
N ILE A 164 11.92 -7.47 -5.38
CA ILE A 164 12.61 -6.18 -5.41
C ILE A 164 11.57 -5.11 -5.77
N MET A 165 11.24 -4.25 -4.81
CA MET A 165 10.12 -3.31 -4.91
C MET A 165 10.53 -1.90 -4.46
N PRO A 166 11.25 -1.12 -5.31
CA PRO A 166 11.66 0.23 -4.96
C PRO A 166 10.49 1.22 -4.96
N SER A 167 10.58 2.22 -4.09
CA SER A 167 9.66 3.36 -4.10
C SER A 167 10.06 4.40 -5.15
N TRP A 168 9.09 5.23 -5.51
CA TRP A 168 9.33 6.36 -6.42
C TRP A 168 10.01 7.53 -5.70
N ARG A 169 10.78 8.32 -6.46
CA ARG A 169 11.34 9.60 -6.00
C ARG A 169 10.61 10.75 -6.65
N HIS A 170 9.96 11.57 -5.86
CA HIS A 170 9.10 12.65 -6.37
C HIS A 170 9.85 13.63 -7.29
N HIS A 171 11.12 13.92 -7.01
CA HIS A 171 11.95 14.80 -7.83
C HIS A 171 12.25 14.25 -9.24
N LEU A 172 11.92 12.97 -9.51
CA LEU A 172 12.08 12.33 -10.82
C LEU A 172 10.82 12.43 -11.69
N LYS A 173 9.74 13.06 -11.21
CA LYS A 173 8.42 13.03 -11.85
C LYS A 173 8.41 13.53 -13.29
N ASP A 174 9.09 14.64 -13.53
CA ASP A 174 9.07 15.33 -14.83
C ASP A 174 10.43 15.24 -15.56
N LYS A 175 11.24 14.23 -15.20
CA LYS A 175 12.56 14.01 -15.77
C LYS A 175 12.51 13.28 -17.12
N THR A 176 13.50 13.58 -17.98
CA THR A 176 13.71 12.87 -19.27
C THR A 176 14.29 11.48 -19.04
N SER A 177 14.28 10.63 -20.07
CA SER A 177 14.90 9.30 -20.01
C SER A 177 16.39 9.38 -19.68
N GLU A 178 17.11 10.36 -20.24
CA GLU A 178 18.55 10.57 -19.98
C GLU A 178 18.80 10.95 -18.51
N GLU A 179 17.96 11.81 -17.94
CA GLU A 179 18.05 12.19 -16.52
C GLU A 179 17.71 11.02 -15.58
N ILE A 180 16.74 10.18 -15.97
CA ILE A 180 16.36 8.97 -15.20
C ILE A 180 17.53 7.98 -15.17
N ILE A 181 18.18 7.69 -16.30
CA ILE A 181 19.35 6.79 -16.36
C ILE A 181 20.49 7.31 -15.46
N GLN A 182 20.63 8.64 -15.33
CA GLN A 182 21.66 9.23 -14.47
C GLN A 182 21.28 9.27 -12.98
N SER A 183 20.01 9.00 -12.64
CA SER A 183 19.55 9.01 -11.25
C SER A 183 20.16 7.85 -10.45
N GLU A 184 20.39 8.09 -9.15
CA GLU A 184 20.86 7.04 -8.25
C GLU A 184 19.84 5.90 -8.14
N LEU A 185 18.54 6.21 -8.13
CA LEU A 185 17.47 5.20 -8.13
C LEU A 185 17.66 4.20 -9.27
N PHE A 186 17.80 4.72 -10.52
CA PHE A 186 17.96 3.87 -11.69
C PHE A 186 19.26 3.06 -11.61
N LYS A 187 20.40 3.73 -11.40
CA LYS A 187 21.72 3.08 -11.36
C LYS A 187 21.78 1.94 -10.35
N ARG A 188 21.27 2.16 -9.15
CA ARG A 188 21.33 1.19 -8.05
C ARG A 188 20.45 -0.03 -8.31
N PHE A 189 19.20 0.18 -8.73
CA PHE A 189 18.33 -0.96 -8.99
C PHE A 189 18.66 -1.66 -10.29
N ASN A 190 19.17 -0.94 -11.32
CA ASN A 190 19.68 -1.57 -12.53
C ASN A 190 20.93 -2.44 -12.25
N SER A 191 21.84 -1.95 -11.41
CA SER A 191 22.99 -2.73 -10.94
C SER A 191 22.53 -3.98 -10.20
N LEU A 192 21.65 -3.84 -9.20
CA LEU A 192 21.18 -4.94 -8.37
C LEU A 192 20.51 -6.07 -9.18
N ILE A 193 19.61 -5.73 -10.12
CA ILE A 193 18.91 -6.76 -10.90
C ILE A 193 19.84 -7.45 -11.93
N ASN A 194 21.04 -6.92 -12.15
CA ASN A 194 22.09 -7.50 -13.02
C ASN A 194 23.32 -7.96 -12.23
N ASN A 195 23.25 -7.97 -10.91
CA ASN A 195 24.36 -8.43 -10.07
C ASN A 195 24.54 -9.95 -10.22
N THR A 196 25.69 -10.35 -10.76
CA THR A 196 25.99 -11.76 -11.07
C THR A 196 26.05 -12.64 -9.84
N GLU A 197 26.64 -12.17 -8.75
CA GLU A 197 26.75 -12.92 -7.49
C GLU A 197 25.36 -13.18 -6.90
N PHE A 198 24.50 -12.17 -6.84
CA PHE A 198 23.14 -12.31 -6.37
C PHE A 198 22.31 -13.27 -7.25
N ILE A 199 22.43 -13.14 -8.59
CA ILE A 199 21.72 -14.01 -9.53
C ILE A 199 22.17 -15.47 -9.41
N GLU A 200 23.46 -15.73 -9.34
CA GLU A 200 24.00 -17.08 -9.20
C GLU A 200 23.58 -17.72 -7.87
N MET A 201 23.67 -16.99 -6.77
CA MET A 201 23.21 -17.43 -5.46
C MET A 201 21.71 -17.77 -5.47
N ALA A 202 20.88 -16.95 -6.09
CA ALA A 202 19.44 -17.21 -6.22
C ALA A 202 19.18 -18.48 -7.05
N LYS A 203 19.91 -18.66 -8.16
CA LYS A 203 19.80 -19.87 -9.02
C LYS A 203 20.15 -21.14 -8.28
N GLU A 204 21.29 -21.16 -7.59
CA GLU A 204 21.78 -22.32 -6.85
C GLU A 204 20.79 -22.77 -5.77
N ASN A 205 20.06 -21.82 -5.17
CA ASN A 205 19.11 -22.08 -4.12
C ASN A 205 17.64 -22.14 -4.60
N ASN A 206 17.41 -22.09 -5.93
CA ASN A 206 16.11 -22.16 -6.58
C ASN A 206 15.14 -21.02 -6.18
N TYR A 207 15.66 -19.81 -5.97
CA TYR A 207 14.85 -18.61 -5.77
C TYR A 207 14.61 -17.89 -7.11
N GLU A 208 13.36 -17.56 -7.40
CA GLU A 208 13.02 -16.62 -8.48
C GLU A 208 13.25 -15.18 -8.00
N ILE A 209 13.82 -14.32 -8.85
CA ILE A 209 13.94 -12.90 -8.58
C ILE A 209 12.85 -12.15 -9.34
N ILE A 210 12.02 -11.39 -8.61
CA ILE A 210 10.90 -10.64 -9.16
C ILE A 210 11.15 -9.14 -8.95
N PHE A 211 11.32 -8.39 -10.02
CA PHE A 211 11.40 -6.94 -9.98
C PHE A 211 10.03 -6.31 -10.25
N LYS A 212 9.46 -5.67 -9.24
CA LYS A 212 8.17 -4.96 -9.30
C LYS A 212 8.40 -3.49 -8.95
N PRO A 213 8.79 -2.65 -9.92
CA PRO A 213 9.01 -1.23 -9.68
C PRO A 213 7.71 -0.49 -9.37
N HIS A 214 7.84 0.70 -8.79
CA HIS A 214 6.69 1.58 -8.55
C HIS A 214 5.98 1.96 -9.88
N PRO A 215 4.64 2.14 -9.93
CA PRO A 215 3.90 2.47 -11.16
C PRO A 215 4.49 3.60 -12.00
N HIS A 216 5.06 4.64 -11.39
CA HIS A 216 5.71 5.74 -12.11
C HIS A 216 7.02 5.36 -12.81
N ILE A 217 7.62 4.23 -12.48
CA ILE A 217 8.85 3.73 -13.12
C ILE A 217 8.53 2.96 -14.40
N TYR A 218 7.32 2.38 -14.54
CA TYR A 218 6.97 1.55 -15.71
C TYR A 218 7.09 2.26 -17.05
N LYS A 219 6.86 3.57 -17.10
CA LYS A 219 7.10 4.35 -18.33
C LYS A 219 8.57 4.38 -18.76
N PHE A 220 9.50 3.96 -17.91
CA PHE A 220 10.93 3.88 -18.14
C PHE A 220 11.46 2.45 -18.05
N ILE A 221 10.58 1.45 -18.03
CA ILE A 221 10.98 0.06 -17.78
C ILE A 221 11.94 -0.48 -18.85
N ASP A 222 11.76 -0.04 -20.10
CA ASP A 222 12.61 -0.44 -21.23
C ASP A 222 14.04 0.14 -21.16
N LEU A 223 14.32 1.04 -20.22
CA LEU A 223 15.68 1.56 -19.98
C LEU A 223 16.50 0.63 -19.10
N PHE A 224 15.85 -0.25 -18.32
CA PHE A 224 16.56 -1.20 -17.48
C PHE A 224 17.19 -2.31 -18.31
N ASP A 225 18.43 -2.64 -18.00
CA ASP A 225 19.08 -3.82 -18.57
C ASP A 225 18.35 -5.08 -18.09
N THR A 226 17.96 -5.92 -19.04
CA THR A 226 17.24 -7.14 -18.74
C THR A 226 18.16 -8.35 -18.86
N ASN A 227 17.86 -9.39 -18.08
CA ASN A 227 18.50 -10.69 -18.18
C ASN A 227 17.43 -11.80 -18.08
N ASP A 228 17.79 -13.02 -18.47
CA ASP A 228 16.84 -14.15 -18.55
C ASP A 228 16.37 -14.66 -17.19
N TYR A 229 16.97 -14.21 -16.10
CA TYR A 229 16.66 -14.74 -14.78
C TYR A 229 15.76 -13.83 -13.94
N VAL A 230 15.96 -12.52 -14.01
CA VAL A 230 15.14 -11.57 -13.26
C VAL A 230 13.86 -11.27 -14.02
N LYS A 231 12.74 -11.66 -13.45
CA LYS A 231 11.42 -11.38 -14.01
C LYS A 231 10.96 -9.99 -13.66
N ILE A 232 10.73 -9.14 -14.67
CA ILE A 232 10.02 -7.87 -14.47
C ILE A 232 8.54 -8.17 -14.40
N GLU A 233 7.91 -7.85 -13.27
CA GLU A 233 6.50 -8.12 -13.05
C GLU A 233 5.63 -7.05 -13.72
N SER A 234 4.44 -7.42 -14.18
CA SER A 234 3.50 -6.49 -14.82
C SER A 234 3.05 -5.37 -13.87
N GLU A 235 2.82 -4.16 -14.40
CA GLU A 235 2.23 -3.05 -13.63
C GLU A 235 0.90 -3.43 -13.00
N GLU A 236 0.11 -4.27 -13.67
CA GLU A 236 -1.23 -4.69 -13.25
C GLU A 236 -1.23 -5.82 -12.21
N SER A 237 -0.05 -6.40 -11.90
CA SER A 237 0.07 -7.47 -10.92
C SER A 237 -0.37 -7.02 -9.54
N LYS A 238 -1.17 -7.87 -8.89
CA LYS A 238 -1.70 -7.58 -7.56
C LYS A 238 -0.63 -7.75 -6.48
N TYR A 239 -0.45 -6.70 -5.68
CA TYR A 239 0.51 -6.69 -4.57
C TYR A 239 0.27 -7.83 -3.58
N GLN A 240 -1.00 -8.13 -3.26
CA GLN A 240 -1.34 -9.21 -2.35
C GLN A 240 -0.81 -10.57 -2.81
N ASN A 241 -0.87 -10.88 -4.11
CA ASN A 241 -0.34 -12.14 -4.65
C ASN A 241 1.17 -12.21 -4.48
N LEU A 242 1.87 -11.12 -4.77
CA LEU A 242 3.32 -11.02 -4.60
C LEU A 242 3.72 -11.17 -3.13
N PHE A 243 3.01 -10.50 -2.22
CA PHE A 243 3.29 -10.64 -0.78
C PHE A 243 3.04 -12.06 -0.28
N ASN A 244 1.98 -12.72 -0.75
CA ASN A 244 1.69 -14.09 -0.36
C ASN A 244 2.77 -15.08 -0.84
N SER A 245 3.25 -14.93 -2.08
CA SER A 245 4.24 -15.83 -2.70
C SER A 245 5.70 -15.48 -2.38
N GLY A 246 6.00 -14.20 -2.13
CA GLY A 246 7.36 -13.76 -1.81
C GLY A 246 7.91 -14.38 -0.52
N SER A 247 9.20 -14.70 -0.50
CA SER A 247 9.93 -15.18 0.67
C SER A 247 10.77 -14.10 1.33
N LEU A 248 11.30 -13.18 0.53
CA LEU A 248 12.14 -12.05 0.95
C LEU A 248 11.71 -10.80 0.18
N LEU A 249 11.66 -9.65 0.84
CA LEU A 249 11.41 -8.35 0.21
C LEU A 249 12.65 -7.46 0.33
N ILE A 250 13.12 -6.98 -0.80
CA ILE A 250 14.11 -5.91 -0.90
C ILE A 250 13.37 -4.65 -1.31
N THR A 251 13.40 -3.63 -0.48
CA THR A 251 12.76 -2.34 -0.74
C THR A 251 13.63 -1.21 -0.19
N ASP A 252 13.16 0.02 -0.24
CA ASP A 252 13.90 1.18 0.27
C ASP A 252 13.08 1.94 1.33
N TYR A 253 12.16 2.80 0.92
CA TYR A 253 11.29 3.61 1.79
C TYR A 253 9.81 3.29 1.61
N SER A 254 9.48 2.26 0.83
CA SER A 254 8.11 1.93 0.48
C SER A 254 7.30 1.38 1.64
N SER A 255 6.03 1.79 1.73
CA SER A 255 5.07 1.24 2.70
C SER A 255 4.73 -0.24 2.47
N VAL A 256 5.09 -0.83 1.32
CA VAL A 256 4.93 -2.28 1.07
C VAL A 256 5.67 -3.14 2.10
N ALA A 257 6.71 -2.59 2.74
CA ALA A 257 7.43 -3.24 3.83
C ALA A 257 6.51 -3.63 5.00
N PHE A 258 5.50 -2.81 5.30
CA PHE A 258 4.56 -3.09 6.40
C PHE A 258 3.66 -4.27 6.10
N ASP A 259 3.11 -4.36 4.88
CA ASP A 259 2.29 -5.49 4.45
C ASP A 259 3.08 -6.80 4.47
N PHE A 260 4.32 -6.75 3.99
CA PHE A 260 5.19 -7.92 3.96
C PHE A 260 5.63 -8.36 5.36
N ALA A 261 6.04 -7.42 6.20
CA ALA A 261 6.39 -7.67 7.59
C ALA A 261 5.21 -8.17 8.43
N TYR A 262 3.96 -7.76 8.12
CA TYR A 262 2.76 -8.29 8.76
C TYR A 262 2.65 -9.82 8.64
N LEU A 263 3.18 -10.39 7.55
CA LEU A 263 3.30 -11.84 7.34
C LEU A 263 4.46 -12.49 8.09
N LYS A 264 5.26 -11.71 8.84
CA LYS A 264 6.51 -12.14 9.49
C LYS A 264 7.52 -12.71 8.50
N LYS A 265 7.61 -12.10 7.34
CA LYS A 265 8.59 -12.39 6.30
C LYS A 265 9.68 -11.34 6.30
N PRO A 266 10.96 -11.72 6.03
CA PRO A 266 12.07 -10.80 6.13
C PRO A 266 12.01 -9.67 5.09
N VAL A 267 12.40 -8.49 5.53
CA VAL A 267 12.52 -7.27 4.71
C VAL A 267 13.96 -6.79 4.78
N ILE A 268 14.53 -6.37 3.65
CA ILE A 268 15.79 -5.66 3.61
C ILE A 268 15.54 -4.26 3.06
N TYR A 269 16.05 -3.25 3.74
CA TYR A 269 15.95 -1.85 3.31
C TYR A 269 17.23 -1.42 2.60
N TYR A 270 17.16 -1.29 1.26
CA TYR A 270 18.26 -0.78 0.46
C TYR A 270 18.23 0.74 0.36
N GLN A 271 18.81 1.40 1.36
CA GLN A 271 18.85 2.85 1.52
C GLN A 271 20.28 3.37 1.31
N TYR A 272 20.69 3.50 0.06
CA TYR A 272 22.03 3.91 -0.32
C TYR A 272 22.34 5.37 0.08
N LYS A 273 23.62 5.70 0.20
CA LYS A 273 24.07 7.06 0.51
C LYS A 273 23.65 8.03 -0.58
N ASN A 274 23.32 9.25 -0.20
CA ASN A 274 22.84 10.34 -1.08
C ASN A 274 21.50 10.07 -1.76
N ASP A 275 20.69 9.19 -1.21
CA ASP A 275 19.30 9.04 -1.64
C ASP A 275 18.45 10.18 -1.07
N TYR A 276 17.92 11.01 -1.94
CA TYR A 276 17.02 12.10 -1.55
C TYR A 276 15.58 11.57 -1.51
N HIS A 277 15.23 10.84 -0.45
CA HIS A 277 13.85 10.57 -0.14
C HIS A 277 13.31 11.69 0.74
N PHE A 278 12.26 12.34 0.29
CA PHE A 278 11.79 13.64 0.78
C PHE A 278 11.36 13.64 2.26
N ASP A 279 10.94 12.51 2.83
CA ASP A 279 10.15 12.49 4.06
C ASP A 279 10.77 11.68 5.21
N VAL A 280 12.01 11.21 5.06
CA VAL A 280 12.65 10.32 6.06
C VAL A 280 12.86 10.99 7.42
N GLU A 281 12.98 12.33 7.44
CA GLU A 281 13.25 13.07 8.67
C GLU A 281 11.98 13.51 9.42
N THR A 282 10.82 13.58 8.74
CA THR A 282 9.59 14.14 9.33
C THR A 282 8.71 13.10 10.01
N GLY A 283 8.92 11.81 9.71
CA GLY A 283 8.09 10.72 10.22
C GLY A 283 8.51 10.17 11.58
N TYR A 284 7.59 9.42 12.20
CA TYR A 284 7.87 8.72 13.45
C TYR A 284 8.69 7.44 13.26
N PHE A 285 8.70 6.89 12.04
CA PHE A 285 9.29 5.57 11.76
C PHE A 285 10.80 5.68 11.51
N LYS A 286 11.58 5.03 12.37
CA LYS A 286 13.05 4.98 12.27
C LYS A 286 13.47 3.58 11.84
N TYR A 287 14.03 3.45 10.65
CA TYR A 287 14.35 2.16 10.03
C TYR A 287 15.31 1.31 10.88
N GLU A 288 16.33 1.93 11.47
CA GLU A 288 17.33 1.24 12.27
C GLU A 288 16.77 0.62 13.56
N THR A 289 15.78 1.26 14.17
CA THR A 289 15.27 0.86 15.49
C THR A 289 13.86 0.28 15.44
N MET A 290 13.09 0.59 14.39
CA MET A 290 11.70 0.15 14.21
C MET A 290 11.52 -0.69 12.96
N GLY A 291 12.47 -0.67 12.03
CA GLY A 291 12.42 -1.45 10.78
C GLY A 291 12.34 -2.96 11.05
N PHE A 292 11.79 -3.66 10.09
CA PHE A 292 11.50 -5.10 10.15
C PHE A 292 12.59 -5.94 9.47
N GLY A 293 13.79 -5.40 9.36
CA GLY A 293 14.96 -6.01 8.76
C GLY A 293 16.12 -5.03 8.68
N GLU A 294 17.20 -5.45 8.07
CA GLU A 294 18.46 -4.73 7.97
C GLU A 294 18.35 -3.54 7.03
N VAL A 295 19.16 -2.51 7.31
CA VAL A 295 19.32 -1.33 6.46
C VAL A 295 20.69 -1.38 5.80
N CYS A 296 20.73 -1.70 4.51
CA CYS A 296 21.93 -1.77 3.70
C CYS A 296 22.18 -0.44 2.98
N ARG A 297 23.41 0.07 3.06
CA ARG A 297 23.79 1.38 2.49
C ARG A 297 24.54 1.29 1.18
N ASN A 298 24.95 0.09 0.78
CA ASN A 298 25.60 -0.20 -0.50
C ASN A 298 25.23 -1.62 -0.98
N GLU A 299 25.60 -1.94 -2.21
CA GLU A 299 25.20 -3.19 -2.86
C GLU A 299 25.92 -4.40 -2.26
N ASP A 300 27.19 -4.26 -1.87
CA ASP A 300 27.95 -5.38 -1.26
C ASP A 300 27.34 -5.79 0.08
N GLU A 301 26.98 -4.82 0.94
CA GLU A 301 26.23 -5.10 2.18
C GLU A 301 24.91 -5.81 1.89
N LEU A 302 24.17 -5.34 0.87
CA LEU A 302 22.90 -5.92 0.49
C LEU A 302 23.05 -7.37 0.04
N VAL A 303 24.01 -7.68 -0.85
CA VAL A 303 24.25 -9.04 -1.36
C VAL A 303 24.65 -9.98 -0.23
N ASN A 304 25.51 -9.52 0.70
CA ASN A 304 25.88 -10.30 1.89
C ASN A 304 24.67 -10.62 2.79
N VAL A 305 23.78 -9.65 3.04
CA VAL A 305 22.56 -9.87 3.84
C VAL A 305 21.60 -10.82 3.13
N ILE A 306 21.42 -10.69 1.80
CA ILE A 306 20.63 -11.61 1.00
C ILE A 306 21.16 -13.05 1.13
N SER A 307 22.50 -13.24 1.09
CA SER A 307 23.12 -14.56 1.28
C SER A 307 22.71 -15.19 2.60
N GLY A 308 22.80 -14.45 3.70
CA GLY A 308 22.40 -14.94 5.01
C GLY A 308 20.92 -15.34 5.08
N TYR A 309 20.02 -14.60 4.43
CA TYR A 309 18.61 -14.97 4.37
C TYR A 309 18.36 -16.20 3.51
N ILE A 310 19.02 -16.33 2.37
CA ILE A 310 18.91 -17.52 1.50
C ILE A 310 19.37 -18.78 2.24
N GLU A 311 20.50 -18.71 2.95
CA GLU A 311 21.04 -19.81 3.76
C GLU A 311 20.11 -20.23 4.92
N ASN A 312 19.31 -19.30 5.43
CA ASN A 312 18.33 -19.53 6.50
C ASN A 312 16.89 -19.74 5.95
N ASP A 313 16.73 -20.16 4.68
CA ASP A 313 15.41 -20.33 4.04
C ASP A 313 14.50 -19.11 4.15
N CYS A 314 15.04 -17.91 4.11
CA CYS A 314 14.36 -16.62 4.24
C CYS A 314 13.46 -16.55 5.50
N LYS A 315 13.93 -17.03 6.63
CA LYS A 315 13.23 -16.85 7.91
C LYS A 315 13.55 -15.49 8.50
N MET A 316 12.51 -14.80 8.95
CA MET A 316 12.68 -13.54 9.67
C MET A 316 13.33 -13.80 11.02
N GLU A 317 14.32 -12.99 11.40
CA GLU A 317 14.99 -13.08 12.69
C GLU A 317 14.07 -12.70 13.86
N ASP A 318 14.33 -13.28 15.03
CA ASP A 318 13.49 -13.10 16.23
C ASP A 318 13.38 -11.64 16.67
N GLU A 319 14.43 -10.85 16.47
CA GLU A 319 14.41 -9.41 16.75
C GLU A 319 13.36 -8.69 15.90
N PHE A 320 13.30 -8.98 14.60
CA PHE A 320 12.34 -8.35 13.69
C PHE A 320 10.93 -8.89 13.91
N ILE A 321 10.77 -10.16 14.26
CA ILE A 321 9.48 -10.73 14.68
C ILE A 321 8.94 -9.98 15.91
N LYS A 322 9.81 -9.68 16.88
CA LYS A 322 9.46 -8.90 18.07
C LYS A 322 8.99 -7.49 17.65
N ARG A 323 9.75 -6.79 16.79
CA ARG A 323 9.38 -5.46 16.28
C ARG A 323 8.02 -5.48 15.56
N VAL A 324 7.74 -6.51 14.74
CA VAL A 324 6.44 -6.70 14.08
C VAL A 324 5.31 -6.83 15.10
N ASN A 325 5.49 -7.68 16.12
CA ASN A 325 4.48 -7.91 17.16
C ASN A 325 4.21 -6.66 18.02
N GLU A 326 5.22 -5.81 18.23
CA GLU A 326 5.09 -4.55 18.96
C GLU A 326 4.48 -3.44 18.09
N PHE A 327 4.69 -3.48 16.78
CA PHE A 327 4.25 -2.45 15.87
C PHE A 327 2.75 -2.53 15.55
N PHE A 328 2.28 -3.71 15.13
CA PHE A 328 0.88 -3.91 14.74
C PHE A 328 -0.02 -4.16 15.94
N ARG A 329 -1.14 -3.43 16.00
CA ARG A 329 -2.13 -3.63 17.07
C ARG A 329 -2.83 -4.99 16.96
N PHE A 330 -3.16 -5.41 15.73
CA PHE A 330 -3.94 -6.61 15.46
C PHE A 330 -3.27 -7.49 14.43
N THR A 331 -3.19 -8.80 14.71
CA THR A 331 -2.70 -9.83 13.79
C THR A 331 -3.70 -11.00 13.67
N ASP A 332 -4.94 -10.79 14.12
CA ASP A 332 -6.01 -11.80 14.27
C ASP A 332 -6.88 -12.00 13.03
N ARG A 333 -6.61 -11.25 11.94
CA ARG A 333 -7.36 -11.30 10.66
C ARG A 333 -8.86 -11.00 10.80
N ASN A 334 -9.23 -10.14 11.75
CA ASN A 334 -10.58 -9.63 11.96
C ASN A 334 -10.71 -8.13 11.67
N ASN A 335 -9.84 -7.60 10.83
CA ASN A 335 -9.79 -6.16 10.53
C ASN A 335 -11.06 -5.70 9.79
N CYS A 336 -11.51 -6.45 8.77
CA CYS A 336 -12.77 -6.15 8.07
C CYS A 336 -13.96 -6.07 9.03
N LYS A 337 -14.04 -6.97 10.01
CA LYS A 337 -15.11 -6.96 11.01
C LYS A 337 -15.08 -5.69 11.83
N ARG A 338 -13.94 -5.36 12.45
CA ARG A 338 -13.78 -4.16 13.29
C ARG A 338 -14.10 -2.87 12.51
N VAL A 339 -13.59 -2.76 11.30
CA VAL A 339 -13.82 -1.58 10.45
C VAL A 339 -15.30 -1.47 10.06
N TYR A 340 -15.93 -2.58 9.69
CA TYR A 340 -17.33 -2.59 9.30
C TYR A 340 -18.27 -2.24 10.46
N GLU A 341 -17.99 -2.75 11.66
CA GLU A 341 -18.72 -2.39 12.89
C GLU A 341 -18.56 -0.91 13.21
N ALA A 342 -17.33 -0.38 13.16
CA ALA A 342 -17.08 1.04 13.40
C ALA A 342 -17.79 1.96 12.37
N ILE A 343 -17.92 1.56 11.11
CA ILE A 343 -18.66 2.33 10.12
C ILE A 343 -20.16 2.37 10.45
N LYS A 344 -20.74 1.26 10.94
CA LYS A 344 -22.16 1.22 11.33
C LYS A 344 -22.48 2.10 12.55
N GLU A 345 -21.49 2.42 13.37
CA GLU A 345 -21.63 3.30 14.52
C GLU A 345 -21.55 4.80 14.15
N ILE A 346 -21.15 5.14 12.92
CA ILE A 346 -21.08 6.54 12.49
C ILE A 346 -22.52 7.08 12.35
N PRO A 347 -22.85 8.19 13.05
CA PRO A 347 -24.17 8.80 12.94
C PRO A 347 -24.48 9.24 11.49
N THR A 348 -25.68 8.95 11.01
CA THR A 348 -26.19 9.55 9.79
C THR A 348 -26.34 11.05 9.96
N LYS A 349 -25.94 11.84 9.00
CA LYS A 349 -26.17 13.28 9.00
C LYS A 349 -27.62 13.56 8.58
N ASP A 350 -28.37 14.21 9.44
CA ASP A 350 -29.76 14.65 9.19
C ASP A 350 -29.86 15.64 8.02
#